data_adb2dace51612e9c8375736a405cb715
#
_entry.id   adb2dace51612e9c8375736a405cb715
#
_cell.length_a   1.000
_cell.length_b   1.000
_cell.length_c   1.000
_cell.angle_alpha   90.00
_cell.angle_beta   90.00
_cell.angle_gamma   90.00
#
_symmetry.space_group_name_H-M   'P 1'
#
loop_
_entity.id
_entity.type
_entity.pdbx_description
1 polymer ?
#
loop_
_entity_poly.entity_id
_entity_poly.type
_entity_poly.pdbx_seq_one_letter_code
_entity_poly.pdbx_strand_id
1 'polypeptide(L)'
;MKIKVFFAVLLLAALSTPSAHAADTGWRYWGYFQAAPGSSTWKAAMTGPTVDIEDGAVEGWSFVFSSDDVPSVAPKTKPSFSSICGKTKADSDTKRIALVIEFGSAAYAPKGEKVAKPIIRCVTTAKSSQGIDVLAQVIKVRSASSG
;
A
#
# COMPACT_ATOMS: atom_id res chain seq x y z
N MET A 1 46.29 -49.84 -45.15
CA MET A 1 45.77 -48.50 -45.31
C MET A 1 44.74 -48.26 -44.20
N LYS A 2 45.09 -47.51 -43.14
CA LYS A 2 44.22 -47.30 -41.94
C LYS A 2 43.55 -45.98 -42.06
N ILE A 3 42.22 -45.98 -42.24
CA ILE A 3 41.36 -44.78 -42.29
C ILE A 3 41.04 -44.37 -40.84
N LYS A 4 41.55 -43.23 -40.41
CA LYS A 4 41.18 -42.61 -39.14
C LYS A 4 39.96 -41.74 -39.35
N VAL A 5 38.82 -42.17 -38.79
CA VAL A 5 37.58 -41.40 -38.77
C VAL A 5 37.68 -40.42 -37.59
N PHE A 6 37.75 -39.11 -37.88
CA PHE A 6 37.65 -38.05 -36.86
C PHE A 6 36.18 -37.77 -36.59
N PHE A 7 35.70 -38.11 -35.39
CA PHE A 7 34.40 -37.68 -34.90
C PHE A 7 34.57 -36.24 -34.37
N ALA A 8 33.99 -35.28 -35.08
CA ALA A 8 33.84 -33.93 -34.58
C ALA A 8 32.55 -33.85 -33.73
N VAL A 9 32.76 -33.80 -32.42
CA VAL A 9 31.63 -33.53 -31.49
C VAL A 9 31.36 -32.04 -31.49
N LEU A 10 30.24 -31.65 -32.14
CA LEU A 10 29.74 -30.28 -32.12
C LEU A 10 29.04 -30.06 -30.78
N LEU A 11 29.71 -29.37 -29.85
CA LEU A 11 29.13 -28.96 -28.57
C LEU A 11 28.17 -27.76 -28.83
N LEU A 12 26.86 -28.00 -28.95
CA LEU A 12 25.86 -26.97 -28.98
C LEU A 12 25.72 -26.41 -27.55
N ALA A 13 26.45 -25.34 -27.25
CA ALA A 13 26.19 -24.54 -26.05
C ALA A 13 24.87 -23.81 -26.21
N ALA A 14 23.81 -24.31 -25.60
CA ALA A 14 22.54 -23.60 -25.47
C ALA A 14 22.79 -22.33 -24.62
N LEU A 15 22.94 -21.19 -25.27
CA LEU A 15 22.92 -19.88 -24.66
C LEU A 15 21.50 -19.63 -24.16
N SER A 16 21.19 -20.01 -22.92
CA SER A 16 20.01 -19.56 -22.21
C SER A 16 20.20 -18.07 -21.92
N THR A 17 19.68 -17.22 -22.80
CA THR A 17 19.55 -15.80 -22.54
C THR A 17 18.59 -15.64 -21.37
N PRO A 18 18.98 -15.00 -20.25
CA PRO A 18 18.03 -14.67 -19.21
C PRO A 18 16.97 -13.77 -19.86
N SER A 19 15.70 -14.18 -19.81
CA SER A 19 14.60 -13.33 -20.20
C SER A 19 14.64 -12.12 -19.26
N ALA A 20 15.07 -10.97 -19.77
CA ALA A 20 14.91 -9.71 -19.07
C ALA A 20 13.39 -9.50 -18.94
N HIS A 21 12.85 -9.75 -17.75
CA HIS A 21 11.50 -9.33 -17.44
C HIS A 21 11.50 -7.82 -17.57
N ALA A 22 10.72 -7.30 -18.51
CA ALA A 22 10.47 -5.87 -18.60
C ALA A 22 9.97 -5.44 -17.22
N ALA A 23 10.63 -4.46 -16.62
CA ALA A 23 10.14 -3.90 -15.37
C ALA A 23 8.73 -3.40 -15.62
N ASP A 24 7.75 -3.87 -14.85
CA ASP A 24 6.36 -3.45 -14.99
C ASP A 24 6.31 -1.92 -14.94
N THR A 25 5.83 -1.32 -16.02
CA THR A 25 5.61 0.12 -16.08
C THR A 25 4.35 0.45 -15.31
N GLY A 26 4.45 1.34 -14.33
CA GLY A 26 3.31 1.69 -13.50
C GLY A 26 3.64 2.79 -12.50
N TRP A 27 2.74 3.02 -11.58
CA TRP A 27 2.82 4.11 -10.62
C TRP A 27 2.98 3.59 -9.19
N ARG A 28 3.78 4.29 -8.39
CA ARG A 28 3.91 4.07 -6.95
C ARG A 28 3.30 5.26 -6.23
N TYR A 29 2.34 4.98 -5.36
CA TYR A 29 1.62 6.02 -4.65
C TYR A 29 0.99 5.50 -3.36
N TRP A 30 0.48 6.42 -2.55
CA TRP A 30 -0.32 6.09 -1.40
C TRP A 30 -1.78 5.87 -1.82
N GLY A 31 -2.19 4.61 -1.85
CA GLY A 31 -3.60 4.25 -2.02
C GLY A 31 -4.38 4.58 -0.76
N TYR A 32 -5.54 5.21 -0.93
CA TYR A 32 -6.45 5.56 0.15
C TYR A 32 -7.68 4.66 0.11
N PHE A 33 -8.01 4.07 1.25
CA PHE A 33 -9.08 3.10 1.41
C PHE A 33 -9.92 3.46 2.62
N GLN A 34 -11.19 3.15 2.56
CA GLN A 34 -12.14 3.44 3.62
C GLN A 34 -12.98 2.21 3.95
N ALA A 35 -13.38 2.08 5.22
CA ALA A 35 -14.42 1.19 5.65
C ALA A 35 -15.40 1.98 6.52
N ALA A 36 -16.66 2.02 6.12
CA ALA A 36 -17.72 2.67 6.87
C ALA A 36 -17.90 2.05 8.27
N PRO A 37 -18.51 2.74 9.22
CA PRO A 37 -18.80 2.20 10.54
C PRO A 37 -19.47 0.83 10.46
N GLY A 38 -18.93 -0.15 11.19
CA GLY A 38 -19.40 -1.54 11.18
C GLY A 38 -18.98 -2.39 9.99
N SER A 39 -18.32 -1.82 8.97
CA SER A 39 -17.80 -2.58 7.83
C SER A 39 -16.50 -3.29 8.19
N SER A 40 -16.32 -4.51 7.65
CA SER A 40 -15.08 -5.28 7.73
C SER A 40 -14.38 -5.39 6.37
N THR A 41 -14.78 -4.56 5.40
CA THR A 41 -14.27 -4.62 4.02
C THR A 41 -13.75 -3.25 3.60
N TRP A 42 -12.55 -3.23 3.04
CA TRP A 42 -11.97 -2.03 2.44
C TRP A 42 -12.67 -1.69 1.12
N LYS A 43 -12.89 -0.40 0.90
CA LYS A 43 -13.26 0.18 -0.39
C LYS A 43 -12.20 1.20 -0.78
N ALA A 44 -11.73 1.15 -2.02
CA ALA A 44 -10.84 2.19 -2.53
C ALA A 44 -11.62 3.51 -2.57
N ALA A 45 -11.03 4.57 -2.03
CA ALA A 45 -11.61 5.90 -2.08
C ALA A 45 -11.37 6.52 -3.46
N MET A 46 -12.44 6.84 -4.16
CA MET A 46 -12.38 7.38 -5.52
C MET A 46 -12.17 8.90 -5.56
N THR A 47 -12.36 9.59 -4.43
CA THR A 47 -12.36 11.05 -4.34
C THR A 47 -11.18 11.64 -3.57
N GLY A 48 -10.24 10.80 -3.14
CA GLY A 48 -9.11 11.25 -2.31
C GLY A 48 -9.52 11.54 -0.85
N PRO A 49 -8.56 12.02 -0.02
CA PRO A 49 -8.74 12.08 1.43
C PRO A 49 -9.41 13.35 1.96
N THR A 50 -9.88 14.24 1.09
CA THR A 50 -10.62 15.45 1.46
C THR A 50 -12.12 15.21 1.52
N VAL A 51 -12.53 14.10 2.13
CA VAL A 51 -13.92 13.69 2.31
C VAL A 51 -14.26 13.64 3.79
N ASP A 52 -15.51 13.88 4.10
CA ASP A 52 -16.02 13.72 5.45
C ASP A 52 -16.03 12.25 5.84
N ILE A 53 -15.63 11.98 7.07
CA ILE A 53 -15.58 10.65 7.65
C ILE A 53 -16.42 10.61 8.93
N GLU A 54 -17.10 9.51 9.18
CA GLU A 54 -17.99 9.34 10.33
C GLU A 54 -17.26 8.76 11.55
N ASP A 55 -17.76 9.05 12.76
CA ASP A 55 -17.32 8.33 13.97
C ASP A 55 -17.51 6.81 13.79
N GLY A 56 -16.51 6.04 14.08
CA GLY A 56 -16.56 4.60 13.89
C GLY A 56 -16.04 4.10 12.55
N ALA A 57 -15.66 4.98 11.64
CA ALA A 57 -15.02 4.60 10.38
C ALA A 57 -13.58 4.10 10.58
N VAL A 58 -13.08 3.37 9.59
CA VAL A 58 -11.68 2.96 9.48
C VAL A 58 -11.08 3.53 8.22
N GLU A 59 -10.00 4.30 8.38
CA GLU A 59 -9.23 4.90 7.30
C GLU A 59 -7.97 4.08 7.04
N GLY A 60 -7.73 3.71 5.80
CA GLY A 60 -6.62 2.86 5.40
C GLY A 60 -5.72 3.54 4.38
N TRP A 61 -4.42 3.50 4.61
CA TRP A 61 -3.41 3.97 3.69
C TRP A 61 -2.42 2.85 3.38
N SER A 62 -2.17 2.60 2.11
CA SER A 62 -1.22 1.58 1.68
C SER A 62 -0.32 2.14 0.60
N PHE A 63 1.01 2.06 0.78
CA PHE A 63 1.94 2.40 -0.29
C PHE A 63 1.96 1.27 -1.29
N VAL A 64 1.52 1.53 -2.50
CA VAL A 64 1.22 0.52 -3.52
C VAL A 64 1.91 0.83 -4.85
N PHE A 65 2.04 -0.22 -5.64
CA PHE A 65 2.27 -0.14 -7.07
C PHE A 65 0.96 -0.50 -7.79
N SER A 66 0.65 0.19 -8.87
CA SER A 66 -0.40 -0.21 -9.80
C SER A 66 -0.01 0.09 -11.23
N SER A 67 -0.63 -0.60 -12.17
CA SER A 67 -0.53 -0.39 -13.61
C SER A 67 -1.90 -0.63 -14.23
N ASP A 68 -2.00 -0.55 -15.55
CA ASP A 68 -3.25 -0.88 -16.26
C ASP A 68 -3.70 -2.32 -15.98
N ASP A 69 -2.73 -3.23 -15.76
CA ASP A 69 -2.98 -4.66 -15.51
C ASP A 69 -2.95 -5.04 -14.02
N VAL A 70 -2.43 -4.17 -13.15
CA VAL A 70 -2.25 -4.44 -11.72
C VAL A 70 -3.01 -3.40 -10.89
N PRO A 71 -4.14 -3.77 -10.28
CA PRO A 71 -4.89 -2.85 -9.43
C PRO A 71 -4.13 -2.53 -8.12
N SER A 72 -4.45 -1.40 -7.51
CA SER A 72 -3.96 -1.06 -6.18
C SER A 72 -4.47 -2.04 -5.12
N VAL A 73 -3.63 -2.34 -4.14
CA VAL A 73 -3.94 -3.31 -3.08
C VAL A 73 -4.25 -2.59 -1.78
N ALA A 74 -5.39 -2.91 -1.19
CA ALA A 74 -5.78 -2.42 0.12
C ALA A 74 -4.81 -2.87 1.22
N PRO A 75 -4.79 -2.20 2.40
CA PRO A 75 -4.05 -2.68 3.54
C PRO A 75 -4.36 -4.14 3.86
N LYS A 76 -3.34 -4.92 4.21
CA LYS A 76 -3.49 -6.33 4.62
C LYS A 76 -4.20 -6.46 5.96
N THR A 77 -4.00 -5.47 6.83
CA THR A 77 -4.74 -5.35 8.08
C THR A 77 -6.22 -5.16 7.78
N LYS A 78 -7.07 -6.05 8.28
CA LYS A 78 -8.52 -5.93 8.11
C LYS A 78 -9.05 -4.68 8.83
N PRO A 79 -10.01 -3.94 8.23
CA PRO A 79 -10.62 -2.81 8.90
C PRO A 79 -11.50 -3.31 10.05
N SER A 80 -11.12 -2.94 11.27
CA SER A 80 -11.88 -3.29 12.48
C SER A 80 -11.83 -2.13 13.47
N PHE A 81 -12.87 -1.31 13.46
CA PHE A 81 -12.97 -0.20 14.40
C PHE A 81 -12.95 -0.70 15.86
N SER A 82 -13.71 -1.73 16.18
CA SER A 82 -13.79 -2.26 17.53
C SER A 82 -12.45 -2.75 18.07
N SER A 83 -11.65 -3.39 17.22
CA SER A 83 -10.31 -3.86 17.60
C SER A 83 -9.33 -2.71 17.83
N ILE A 84 -9.44 -1.64 17.07
CA ILE A 84 -8.48 -0.52 17.08
C ILE A 84 -8.91 0.56 18.08
N CYS A 85 -10.20 0.92 18.09
CA CYS A 85 -10.77 2.01 18.87
C CYS A 85 -11.68 1.57 20.02
N GLY A 86 -11.94 0.28 20.21
CA GLY A 86 -12.95 -0.21 21.16
C GLY A 86 -12.75 0.23 22.61
N LYS A 87 -11.52 0.61 22.99
CA LYS A 87 -11.20 1.13 24.34
C LYS A 87 -11.27 2.66 24.43
N THR A 88 -11.42 3.36 23.32
CA THR A 88 -11.48 4.81 23.27
C THR A 88 -12.92 5.26 23.45
N LYS A 89 -13.17 6.06 24.49
CA LYS A 89 -14.52 6.58 24.79
C LYS A 89 -14.95 7.55 23.70
N ALA A 90 -16.25 7.52 23.40
CA ALA A 90 -16.88 8.54 22.57
C ALA A 90 -16.97 9.86 23.34
N ASP A 91 -16.91 10.96 22.61
CA ASP A 91 -17.09 12.31 23.12
C ASP A 91 -18.04 13.06 22.20
N SER A 92 -18.85 13.99 22.78
CA SER A 92 -19.86 14.76 22.01
C SER A 92 -19.27 15.66 20.94
N ASP A 93 -18.03 16.14 21.15
CA ASP A 93 -17.41 17.17 20.33
C ASP A 93 -16.37 16.63 19.36
N THR A 94 -16.03 15.35 19.51
CA THR A 94 -15.03 14.67 18.69
C THR A 94 -15.61 13.44 17.99
N LYS A 95 -14.83 12.90 17.06
CA LYS A 95 -15.04 11.59 16.45
C LYS A 95 -13.79 10.73 16.56
N ARG A 96 -13.99 9.42 16.60
CA ARG A 96 -12.94 8.40 16.68
C ARG A 96 -12.82 7.72 15.35
N ILE A 97 -11.62 7.69 14.82
CA ILE A 97 -11.31 7.06 13.55
C ILE A 97 -10.22 6.03 13.80
N ALA A 98 -10.46 4.80 13.38
CA ALA A 98 -9.42 3.79 13.34
C ALA A 98 -8.54 4.03 12.11
N LEU A 99 -7.23 4.19 12.31
CA LEU A 99 -6.28 4.46 11.24
C LEU A 99 -5.34 3.28 11.06
N VAL A 100 -5.18 2.84 9.81
CA VAL A 100 -4.24 1.80 9.37
C VAL A 100 -3.35 2.38 8.28
N ILE A 101 -2.02 2.38 8.50
CA ILE A 101 -1.03 2.82 7.52
C ILE A 101 -0.05 1.69 7.27
N GLU A 102 0.03 1.23 6.03
CA GLU A 102 0.98 0.20 5.59
C GLU A 102 1.94 0.77 4.55
N PHE A 103 3.23 0.63 4.79
CA PHE A 103 4.29 1.24 3.98
C PHE A 103 4.70 0.39 2.76
N GLY A 104 3.89 -0.59 2.40
CA GLY A 104 4.12 -1.41 1.21
C GLY A 104 5.24 -2.43 1.38
N SER A 105 5.85 -2.80 0.28
CA SER A 105 6.97 -3.75 0.25
C SER A 105 8.30 -3.07 -0.06
N ALA A 106 9.41 -3.74 0.27
CA ALA A 106 10.76 -3.27 -0.05
C ALA A 106 11.00 -3.10 -1.56
N ALA A 107 10.26 -3.84 -2.39
CA ALA A 107 10.34 -3.73 -3.85
C ALA A 107 9.87 -2.36 -4.38
N TYR A 108 9.00 -1.67 -3.62
CA TYR A 108 8.43 -0.37 -4.00
C TYR A 108 9.05 0.79 -3.22
N ALA A 109 9.81 0.51 -2.18
CA ALA A 109 10.43 1.54 -1.38
C ALA A 109 11.37 2.43 -2.22
N PRO A 110 11.41 3.74 -1.98
CA PRO A 110 12.39 4.61 -2.60
C PRO A 110 13.82 4.13 -2.30
N LYS A 111 14.74 4.37 -3.23
CA LYS A 111 16.14 3.94 -3.10
C LYS A 111 16.74 4.52 -1.80
N GLY A 112 17.28 3.63 -0.98
CA GLY A 112 17.91 3.99 0.30
C GLY A 112 16.93 4.09 1.48
N GLU A 113 15.63 3.95 1.28
CA GLU A 113 14.63 3.92 2.35
C GLU A 113 14.31 2.49 2.79
N LYS A 114 14.09 2.33 4.10
CA LYS A 114 13.62 1.07 4.68
C LYS A 114 12.12 1.16 4.88
N VAL A 115 11.42 0.06 4.58
CA VAL A 115 9.98 -0.05 4.85
C VAL A 115 9.75 0.00 6.36
N ALA A 116 8.93 0.95 6.79
CA ALA A 116 8.53 1.06 8.19
C ALA A 116 7.50 -0.01 8.58
N LYS A 117 7.39 -0.28 9.87
CA LYS A 117 6.32 -1.13 10.40
C LYS A 117 4.96 -0.45 10.21
N PRO A 118 3.88 -1.21 9.99
CA PRO A 118 2.54 -0.66 9.93
C PRO A 118 2.19 0.16 11.19
N ILE A 119 1.45 1.25 10.98
CA ILE A 119 0.89 2.05 12.07
C ILE A 119 -0.59 1.72 12.15
N ILE A 120 -1.03 1.24 13.29
CA ILE A 120 -2.44 0.93 13.58
C ILE A 120 -2.80 1.67 14.88
N ARG A 121 -3.71 2.64 14.78
CA ARG A 121 -4.01 3.49 15.93
C ARG A 121 -5.43 4.06 15.87
N CYS A 122 -6.02 4.26 17.04
CA CYS A 122 -7.23 5.07 17.18
C CYS A 122 -6.85 6.55 17.23
N VAL A 123 -7.50 7.36 16.42
CA VAL A 123 -7.34 8.82 16.37
C VAL A 123 -8.65 9.45 16.82
N THR A 124 -8.58 10.32 17.83
CA THR A 124 -9.70 11.20 18.21
C THR A 124 -9.46 12.56 17.59
N THR A 125 -10.44 13.07 16.87
CA THR A 125 -10.30 14.29 16.07
C THR A 125 -11.59 15.11 16.09
N ALA A 126 -11.53 16.36 15.63
CA ALA A 126 -12.72 17.20 15.50
C ALA A 126 -13.74 16.56 14.55
N LYS A 127 -15.02 16.82 14.79
CA LYS A 127 -16.11 16.31 13.93
C LYS A 127 -15.97 16.74 12.46
N SER A 128 -15.42 17.93 12.21
CA SER A 128 -15.18 18.46 10.87
C SER A 128 -13.93 17.90 10.17
N SER A 129 -13.08 17.12 10.86
CA SER A 129 -11.86 16.58 10.26
C SER A 129 -12.16 15.63 9.11
N GLN A 130 -11.35 15.72 8.08
CA GLN A 130 -11.37 14.85 6.91
C GLN A 130 -10.29 13.78 7.00
N GLY A 131 -10.25 12.82 6.07
CA GLY A 131 -9.26 11.74 6.06
C GLY A 131 -7.82 12.23 6.07
N ILE A 132 -7.53 13.32 5.36
CA ILE A 132 -6.19 13.93 5.36
C ILE A 132 -5.79 14.50 6.73
N ASP A 133 -6.74 15.07 7.46
CA ASP A 133 -6.47 15.63 8.79
C ASP A 133 -6.14 14.54 9.80
N VAL A 134 -6.81 13.39 9.68
CA VAL A 134 -6.53 12.21 10.51
C VAL A 134 -5.12 11.68 10.23
N LEU A 135 -4.73 11.57 8.96
CA LEU A 135 -3.39 11.15 8.59
C LEU A 135 -2.31 12.11 9.12
N ALA A 136 -2.53 13.42 8.96
CA ALA A 136 -1.59 14.47 9.35
C ALA A 136 -1.32 14.50 10.88
N GLN A 137 -2.25 14.03 11.70
CA GLN A 137 -2.06 13.91 13.15
C GLN A 137 -1.08 12.78 13.54
N VAL A 138 -0.85 11.83 12.65
CA VAL A 138 -0.08 10.63 12.95
C VAL A 138 1.29 10.61 12.27
N ILE A 139 1.36 11.06 11.03
CA ILE A 139 2.61 11.12 10.26
C ILE A 139 2.72 12.44 9.49
N LYS A 140 3.97 12.83 9.22
CA LYS A 140 4.25 13.92 8.27
C LYS A 140 4.26 13.35 6.86
N VAL A 141 3.33 13.83 6.03
CA VAL A 141 3.31 13.49 4.61
C VAL A 141 4.34 14.36 3.88
N ARG A 142 5.20 13.74 3.09
CA ARG A 142 6.11 14.43 2.17
C ARG A 142 5.52 14.34 0.77
N SER A 143 5.47 15.45 0.07
CA SER A 143 5.15 15.49 -1.36
C SER A 143 6.19 16.34 -2.07
N ALA A 144 6.56 15.93 -3.27
CA ALA A 144 7.46 16.68 -4.13
C ALA A 144 6.81 16.81 -5.51
N SER A 145 7.08 17.94 -6.19
CA SER A 145 6.55 18.20 -7.54
C SER A 145 7.07 17.24 -8.61
N SER A 146 8.12 16.49 -8.29
CA SER A 146 8.74 15.49 -9.17
C SER A 146 8.33 14.04 -8.86
N GLY A 147 7.39 13.82 -7.97
CA GLY A 147 6.93 12.46 -7.57
C GLY A 147 7.80 11.83 -6.50
#